data_606a40f29f12c7e5b3dbc2b1afee082a
#
_entry.id   606a40f29f12c7e5b3dbc2b1afee082a
#
_cell.length_a   1.000
_cell.length_b   1.000
_cell.length_c   1.000
_cell.angle_alpha   90.00
_cell.angle_beta   90.00
_cell.angle_gamma   90.00
#
_symmetry.space_group_name_H-M   'P 1'
#
loop_
_entity.id
_entity.type
_entity.pdbx_description
1 polymer ?
#
loop_
_entity_poly.entity_id
_entity_poly.type
_entity_poly.pdbx_seq_one_letter_code
_entity_poly.pdbx_strand_id
1 'polypeptide(L)'
;MLDNLTSKLKKLTTDVKESTHSLLDDAGKVVDRAFDKHICIGVTGFSGSGKSTFITSLIHQLRYSNEAGLASFLAAREQRILEVNLLSSQGFDLFDYQEGISALSAKPPQWPQPTQSLSSVIVQIVYKRNSVLNRVLGETSTFNIEIRDYPGEWLLDLPLIGQSYLNWCFDQTDLAKQAVRKHLLGDLLQHLQAINPFDVFDESQIKQLHQQFKRYLRQCKEEGLTLIQPGRMLLEDEHNESPVFFPLLGLHHYDKTALADANDKSIYKVMSQRYQSYIDTIVTPFNKHFFDDIDRQVVLVDALKVISGGQDNFEDMKTWVGKIATFTYFERTKANSYRHPLFKAIR
;
A
#
# COMPACT_ATOMS: atom_id res chain seq x y z
N MET A 1 -34.03 -15.41 -34.83
CA MET A 1 -34.28 -14.08 -34.23
C MET A 1 -34.69 -14.16 -32.77
N LEU A 2 -35.47 -15.16 -32.38
CA LEU A 2 -35.90 -15.41 -31.00
C LEU A 2 -34.75 -15.86 -30.07
N ASP A 3 -33.78 -16.63 -30.58
CA ASP A 3 -32.64 -17.13 -29.76
C ASP A 3 -31.66 -16.02 -29.36
N ASN A 4 -31.59 -14.95 -30.15
CA ASN A 4 -30.71 -13.79 -29.85
C ASN A 4 -31.33 -12.84 -28.82
N LEU A 5 -32.66 -12.84 -28.68
CA LEU A 5 -33.38 -12.08 -27.65
C LEU A 5 -33.33 -12.79 -26.29
N THR A 6 -33.44 -14.11 -26.27
CA THR A 6 -33.34 -14.90 -25.03
C THR A 6 -31.94 -14.90 -24.44
N SER A 7 -30.88 -14.91 -25.26
CA SER A 7 -29.49 -14.78 -24.80
C SER A 7 -29.18 -13.38 -24.24
N LYS A 8 -29.70 -12.32 -24.85
CA LYS A 8 -29.59 -10.94 -24.36
C LYS A 8 -30.37 -10.71 -23.07
N LEU A 9 -31.56 -11.29 -22.93
CA LEU A 9 -32.33 -11.22 -21.69
C LEU A 9 -31.69 -12.00 -20.54
N LYS A 10 -31.09 -13.17 -20.80
CA LYS A 10 -30.30 -13.90 -19.80
C LYS A 10 -29.08 -13.11 -19.34
N LYS A 11 -28.37 -12.47 -20.25
CA LYS A 11 -27.20 -11.63 -19.90
C LYS A 11 -27.59 -10.41 -19.05
N LEU A 12 -28.67 -9.73 -19.43
CA LEU A 12 -29.22 -8.61 -18.66
C LEU A 12 -29.70 -9.01 -17.25
N THR A 13 -30.30 -10.20 -17.10
CA THR A 13 -30.75 -10.69 -15.77
C THR A 13 -29.58 -11.15 -14.91
N THR A 14 -28.47 -11.60 -15.49
CA THR A 14 -27.24 -11.94 -14.76
C THR A 14 -26.52 -10.66 -14.30
N ASP A 15 -26.36 -9.69 -15.21
CA ASP A 15 -25.73 -8.39 -14.90
C ASP A 15 -26.52 -7.59 -13.84
N VAL A 16 -27.87 -7.66 -13.87
CA VAL A 16 -28.74 -7.04 -12.85
C VAL A 16 -28.64 -7.78 -11.51
N LYS A 17 -28.50 -9.12 -11.50
CA LYS A 17 -28.30 -9.88 -10.26
C LYS A 17 -26.94 -9.62 -9.62
N GLU A 18 -25.88 -9.55 -10.40
CA GLU A 18 -24.54 -9.20 -9.89
C GLU A 18 -24.50 -7.76 -9.37
N SER A 19 -25.11 -6.81 -10.09
CA SER A 19 -25.21 -5.41 -9.65
C SER A 19 -26.07 -5.25 -8.39
N THR A 20 -27.16 -6.01 -8.24
CA THR A 20 -27.99 -5.97 -7.03
C THR A 20 -27.30 -6.66 -5.84
N HIS A 21 -26.52 -7.72 -6.05
CA HIS A 21 -25.74 -8.34 -5.00
C HIS A 21 -24.61 -7.41 -4.48
N SER A 22 -23.91 -6.72 -5.37
CA SER A 22 -22.88 -5.74 -4.97
C SER A 22 -23.49 -4.53 -4.26
N LEU A 23 -24.65 -4.05 -4.69
CA LEU A 23 -25.37 -2.94 -4.04
C LEU A 23 -25.92 -3.33 -2.65
N LEU A 24 -26.33 -4.58 -2.47
CA LEU A 24 -26.78 -5.09 -1.17
C LEU A 24 -25.62 -5.33 -0.20
N ASP A 25 -24.48 -5.82 -0.70
CA ASP A 25 -23.23 -5.95 0.07
C ASP A 25 -22.68 -4.58 0.48
N ASP A 26 -22.69 -3.61 -0.43
CA ASP A 26 -22.26 -2.25 -0.14
C ASP A 26 -23.23 -1.53 0.82
N ALA A 27 -24.52 -1.76 0.70
CA ALA A 27 -25.52 -1.26 1.64
C ALA A 27 -25.36 -1.90 3.04
N GLY A 28 -25.04 -3.19 3.10
CA GLY A 28 -24.73 -3.90 4.37
C GLY A 28 -23.49 -3.33 5.05
N LYS A 29 -22.42 -3.10 4.30
CA LYS A 29 -21.18 -2.47 4.79
C LYS A 29 -21.41 -1.02 5.27
N VAL A 30 -22.26 -0.27 4.60
CA VAL A 30 -22.64 1.11 5.00
C VAL A 30 -23.45 1.09 6.32
N VAL A 31 -24.37 0.14 6.47
CA VAL A 31 -25.15 -0.01 7.70
C VAL A 31 -24.27 -0.47 8.86
N ASP A 32 -23.38 -1.44 8.67
CA ASP A 32 -22.43 -1.89 9.69
C ASP A 32 -21.44 -0.79 10.12
N ARG A 33 -21.00 0.05 9.17
CA ARG A 33 -20.20 1.24 9.47
C ARG A 33 -20.99 2.33 10.19
N ALA A 34 -22.28 2.50 9.87
CA ALA A 34 -23.16 3.48 10.52
C ALA A 34 -23.39 3.17 12.01
N PHE A 35 -23.22 1.91 12.41
CA PHE A 35 -23.32 1.47 13.81
C PHE A 35 -21.97 1.26 14.50
N ASP A 36 -20.86 1.77 13.95
CA ASP A 36 -19.48 1.58 14.44
C ASP A 36 -19.09 0.11 14.71
N LYS A 37 -19.66 -0.82 13.93
CA LYS A 37 -19.40 -2.26 14.10
C LYS A 37 -18.25 -2.79 13.26
N HIS A 38 -17.67 -1.99 12.39
CA HIS A 38 -16.57 -2.36 11.53
C HIS A 38 -15.53 -1.25 11.48
N ILE A 39 -14.27 -1.61 11.64
CA ILE A 39 -13.12 -0.73 11.43
C ILE A 39 -12.10 -1.44 10.55
N CYS A 40 -11.59 -0.77 9.53
CA CYS A 40 -10.50 -1.25 8.68
C CYS A 40 -9.19 -0.55 9.04
N ILE A 41 -8.16 -1.34 9.38
CA ILE A 41 -6.84 -0.88 9.77
C ILE A 41 -5.83 -1.35 8.73
N GLY A 42 -5.22 -0.42 8.00
CA GLY A 42 -4.05 -0.71 7.17
C GLY A 42 -2.78 -0.73 8.00
N VAL A 43 -2.01 -1.81 7.93
CA VAL A 43 -0.70 -1.91 8.57
C VAL A 43 0.38 -1.86 7.52
N THR A 44 1.31 -0.92 7.66
CA THR A 44 2.39 -0.73 6.72
C THR A 44 3.73 -0.48 7.40
N GLY A 45 4.78 -0.54 6.63
CA GLY A 45 6.17 -0.35 7.02
C GLY A 45 7.08 -1.11 6.08
N PHE A 46 8.34 -0.75 6.01
CA PHE A 46 9.31 -1.44 5.16
C PHE A 46 9.50 -2.91 5.55
N SER A 47 10.06 -3.68 4.62
CA SER A 47 10.49 -5.06 4.92
C SER A 47 11.42 -5.06 6.15
N GLY A 48 11.11 -5.93 7.12
CA GLY A 48 11.85 -6.00 8.39
C GLY A 48 11.42 -5.01 9.48
N SER A 49 10.41 -4.13 9.24
CA SER A 49 9.91 -3.21 10.27
C SER A 49 9.01 -3.86 11.33
N GLY A 50 8.77 -5.17 11.25
CA GLY A 50 7.99 -5.91 12.24
C GLY A 50 6.48 -5.96 11.97
N LYS A 51 6.01 -5.69 10.73
CA LYS A 51 4.57 -5.74 10.37
C LYS A 51 3.89 -7.05 10.75
N SER A 52 4.38 -8.17 10.20
CA SER A 52 3.79 -9.49 10.46
C SER A 52 3.79 -9.83 11.95
N THR A 53 4.87 -9.48 12.66
CA THR A 53 4.96 -9.64 14.12
C THR A 53 3.92 -8.80 14.86
N PHE A 54 3.75 -7.54 14.45
CA PHE A 54 2.76 -6.64 15.04
C PHE A 54 1.34 -7.17 14.84
N ILE A 55 1.00 -7.58 13.60
CA ILE A 55 -0.34 -8.11 13.27
C ILE A 55 -0.60 -9.40 14.05
N THR A 56 0.35 -10.35 14.02
CA THR A 56 0.26 -11.61 14.77
C THR A 56 0.05 -11.36 16.26
N SER A 57 0.83 -10.46 16.86
CA SER A 57 0.72 -10.12 18.27
C SER A 57 -0.59 -9.43 18.61
N LEU A 58 -1.08 -8.52 17.75
CA LEU A 58 -2.37 -7.86 17.93
C LEU A 58 -3.52 -8.86 17.90
N ILE A 59 -3.55 -9.76 16.91
CA ILE A 59 -4.55 -10.81 16.80
C ILE A 59 -4.50 -11.72 18.05
N HIS A 60 -3.29 -12.11 18.46
CA HIS A 60 -3.09 -12.96 19.62
C HIS A 60 -3.64 -12.31 20.90
N GLN A 61 -3.30 -11.05 21.14
CA GLN A 61 -3.79 -10.31 22.30
C GLN A 61 -5.31 -10.12 22.27
N LEU A 62 -5.93 -9.93 21.10
CA LEU A 62 -7.38 -9.83 20.97
C LEU A 62 -8.05 -11.18 21.26
N ARG A 63 -7.51 -12.30 20.75
CA ARG A 63 -8.05 -13.64 20.98
C ARG A 63 -7.99 -14.06 22.44
N TYR A 64 -6.92 -13.73 23.14
CA TYR A 64 -6.68 -14.06 24.53
C TYR A 64 -6.84 -12.84 25.45
N SER A 65 -7.67 -11.88 25.06
CA SER A 65 -7.80 -10.59 25.73
C SER A 65 -8.26 -10.68 27.19
N ASN A 66 -9.05 -11.68 27.54
CA ASN A 66 -9.48 -11.93 28.92
C ASN A 66 -8.31 -12.40 29.81
N GLU A 67 -7.27 -13.01 29.22
CA GLU A 67 -6.09 -13.54 29.92
C GLU A 67 -4.92 -12.56 29.82
N ALA A 68 -4.75 -11.93 28.64
CA ALA A 68 -3.58 -11.09 28.33
C ALA A 68 -3.66 -9.66 28.88
N GLY A 69 -4.79 -9.26 29.48
CA GLY A 69 -4.91 -7.98 30.17
C GLY A 69 -4.81 -6.76 29.24
N LEU A 70 -5.50 -6.74 28.09
CA LEU A 70 -5.63 -5.56 27.22
C LEU A 70 -6.39 -4.43 27.95
N ALA A 71 -5.72 -3.79 28.91
CA ALA A 71 -6.30 -2.79 29.82
C ALA A 71 -6.85 -1.55 29.07
N SER A 72 -6.32 -1.24 27.89
CA SER A 72 -6.78 -0.15 27.02
C SER A 72 -8.07 -0.49 26.24
N PHE A 73 -8.39 -1.77 26.10
CA PHE A 73 -9.60 -2.21 25.40
C PHE A 73 -10.72 -2.48 26.42
N LEU A 74 -11.69 -1.57 26.47
CA LEU A 74 -12.73 -1.55 27.50
C LEU A 74 -13.48 -2.87 27.63
N ALA A 75 -13.87 -3.50 26.51
CA ALA A 75 -14.58 -4.77 26.52
C ALA A 75 -13.76 -5.92 27.10
N ALA A 76 -12.45 -5.93 26.89
CA ALA A 76 -11.52 -6.89 27.48
C ALA A 76 -11.35 -6.64 28.99
N ARG A 77 -11.10 -5.38 29.38
CA ARG A 77 -10.96 -4.98 30.78
C ARG A 77 -12.20 -5.34 31.63
N GLU A 78 -13.37 -5.20 31.04
CA GLU A 78 -14.64 -5.55 31.69
C GLU A 78 -15.03 -7.03 31.52
N GLN A 79 -14.14 -7.86 30.97
CA GLN A 79 -14.36 -9.29 30.71
C GLN A 79 -15.67 -9.59 29.95
N ARG A 80 -16.01 -8.72 28.99
CA ARG A 80 -17.23 -8.82 28.20
C ARG A 80 -17.03 -9.56 26.86
N ILE A 81 -15.81 -9.87 26.47
CA ILE A 81 -15.53 -10.60 25.23
C ILE A 81 -15.91 -12.06 25.44
N LEU A 82 -16.78 -12.55 24.55
CA LEU A 82 -17.27 -13.92 24.57
C LEU A 82 -16.50 -14.83 23.65
N GLU A 83 -16.22 -14.33 22.43
CA GLU A 83 -15.61 -15.10 21.37
C GLU A 83 -14.84 -14.17 20.43
N VAL A 84 -13.74 -14.67 19.85
CA VAL A 84 -12.98 -13.98 18.80
C VAL A 84 -12.71 -14.93 17.66
N ASN A 85 -13.29 -14.63 16.50
CA ASN A 85 -13.16 -15.40 15.28
C ASN A 85 -12.26 -14.72 14.27
N LEU A 86 -11.50 -15.50 13.49
CA LEU A 86 -10.72 -15.00 12.35
C LEU A 86 -11.47 -15.39 11.07
N LEU A 87 -11.82 -14.39 10.27
CA LEU A 87 -12.55 -14.55 9.01
C LEU A 87 -11.72 -14.00 7.86
N SER A 88 -11.92 -14.54 6.66
CA SER A 88 -11.35 -14.01 5.42
C SER A 88 -12.10 -12.76 4.97
N SER A 89 -11.38 -11.80 4.38
CA SER A 89 -11.95 -10.67 3.66
C SER A 89 -12.04 -11.00 2.17
N GLN A 90 -13.08 -10.53 1.49
CA GLN A 90 -13.23 -10.75 0.05
C GLN A 90 -12.15 -10.00 -0.74
N GLY A 91 -11.56 -10.68 -1.72
CA GLY A 91 -10.57 -10.08 -2.62
C GLY A 91 -9.14 -9.99 -2.08
N PHE A 92 -8.87 -10.58 -0.91
CA PHE A 92 -7.54 -10.62 -0.30
C PHE A 92 -7.20 -12.04 0.13
N ASP A 93 -5.90 -12.37 0.10
CA ASP A 93 -5.40 -13.59 0.72
C ASP A 93 -5.59 -13.50 2.24
N LEU A 94 -5.84 -14.64 2.88
CA LEU A 94 -5.95 -14.67 4.34
C LEU A 94 -4.57 -14.50 4.98
N PHE A 95 -4.43 -13.55 5.90
CA PHE A 95 -3.21 -13.40 6.70
C PHE A 95 -2.91 -14.68 7.50
N ASP A 96 -1.72 -15.23 7.37
CA ASP A 96 -1.34 -16.48 8.04
C ASP A 96 -0.92 -16.22 9.50
N TYR A 97 -1.94 -16.12 10.35
CA TYR A 97 -1.75 -15.98 11.79
C TYR A 97 -1.06 -17.20 12.42
N GLN A 98 -1.31 -18.42 11.89
CA GLN A 98 -0.74 -19.65 12.46
C GLN A 98 0.77 -19.75 12.19
N GLU A 99 1.20 -19.40 10.99
CA GLU A 99 2.62 -19.29 10.66
C GLU A 99 3.31 -18.28 11.57
N GLY A 100 2.71 -17.08 11.73
CA GLY A 100 3.25 -16.04 12.60
C GLY A 100 3.44 -16.50 14.06
N ILE A 101 2.44 -17.15 14.65
CA ILE A 101 2.54 -17.69 16.01
C ILE A 101 3.58 -18.81 16.08
N SER A 102 3.62 -19.71 15.11
CA SER A 102 4.58 -20.81 15.06
C SER A 102 6.01 -20.30 15.03
N ALA A 103 6.30 -19.29 14.20
CA ALA A 103 7.61 -18.66 14.12
C ALA A 103 8.01 -17.98 15.44
N LEU A 104 7.13 -17.16 16.00
CA LEU A 104 7.42 -16.43 17.26
C LEU A 104 7.56 -17.36 18.48
N SER A 105 6.88 -18.52 18.48
CA SER A 105 6.92 -19.50 19.56
C SER A 105 8.01 -20.57 19.38
N ALA A 106 8.74 -20.55 18.26
CA ALA A 106 9.82 -21.49 17.99
C ALA A 106 10.96 -21.36 19.00
N LYS A 107 11.79 -22.38 19.10
CA LYS A 107 12.98 -22.37 19.99
C LYS A 107 14.25 -22.66 19.17
N PRO A 108 15.08 -21.65 18.87
CA PRO A 108 14.93 -20.22 19.23
C PRO A 108 13.78 -19.55 18.45
N PRO A 109 13.22 -18.46 18.98
CA PRO A 109 12.20 -17.68 18.28
C PRO A 109 12.68 -17.17 16.92
N GLN A 110 11.79 -17.18 15.94
CA GLN A 110 12.08 -16.73 14.56
C GLN A 110 11.12 -15.60 14.16
N TRP A 111 11.60 -14.75 13.26
CA TRP A 111 10.72 -13.74 12.67
C TRP A 111 9.76 -14.40 11.67
N PRO A 112 8.49 -14.00 11.64
CA PRO A 112 7.57 -14.38 10.57
C PRO A 112 8.11 -13.98 9.19
N GLN A 113 7.70 -14.69 8.16
CA GLN A 113 8.11 -14.39 6.78
C GLN A 113 7.69 -12.97 6.37
N PRO A 114 8.51 -12.27 5.55
CA PRO A 114 8.14 -10.97 5.02
C PRO A 114 6.86 -11.04 4.17
N THR A 115 6.01 -10.03 4.28
CA THR A 115 4.80 -9.88 3.45
C THR A 115 5.19 -9.69 1.99
N GLN A 116 4.74 -10.58 1.12
CA GLN A 116 5.02 -10.55 -0.33
C GLN A 116 3.79 -10.18 -1.16
N SER A 117 2.58 -10.45 -0.66
CA SER A 117 1.31 -10.18 -1.32
C SER A 117 0.37 -9.38 -0.42
N LEU A 118 -0.76 -8.96 -0.99
CA LEU A 118 -1.84 -8.36 -0.22
C LEU A 118 -2.55 -9.43 0.59
N SER A 119 -2.59 -9.27 1.90
CA SER A 119 -3.35 -10.13 2.77
C SER A 119 -4.26 -9.34 3.72
N SER A 120 -5.32 -9.97 4.16
CA SER A 120 -6.26 -9.39 5.12
C SER A 120 -6.80 -10.44 6.07
N VAL A 121 -7.18 -10.00 7.25
CA VAL A 121 -7.91 -10.81 8.22
C VAL A 121 -8.95 -9.95 8.92
N ILE A 122 -10.17 -10.49 9.10
CA ILE A 122 -11.19 -9.87 9.91
C ILE A 122 -11.18 -10.55 11.29
N VAL A 123 -10.83 -9.79 12.31
CA VAL A 123 -10.93 -10.21 13.69
C VAL A 123 -12.33 -9.83 14.18
N GLN A 124 -13.23 -10.80 14.20
CA GLN A 124 -14.60 -10.64 14.66
C GLN A 124 -14.66 -10.87 16.16
N ILE A 125 -15.08 -9.86 16.91
CA ILE A 125 -15.18 -9.88 18.35
C ILE A 125 -16.67 -9.91 18.75
N VAL A 126 -17.10 -10.97 19.36
CA VAL A 126 -18.46 -11.11 19.95
C VAL A 126 -18.39 -10.73 21.42
N TYR A 127 -19.18 -9.76 21.85
CA TYR A 127 -19.12 -9.26 23.22
C TYR A 127 -20.51 -8.98 23.83
N LYS A 128 -20.57 -8.99 25.15
CA LYS A 128 -21.80 -8.60 25.92
C LYS A 128 -21.91 -7.06 25.88
N ARG A 129 -23.12 -6.59 25.57
CA ARG A 129 -23.46 -5.17 25.66
C ARG A 129 -23.59 -4.76 27.14
N ASN A 130 -23.19 -3.53 27.42
CA ASN A 130 -23.29 -2.92 28.74
C ASN A 130 -24.23 -1.71 28.68
N SER A 131 -25.52 -1.93 28.36
CA SER A 131 -26.45 -0.81 28.31
C SER A 131 -27.92 -1.24 28.48
N VAL A 132 -28.75 -0.26 28.86
CA VAL A 132 -30.21 -0.34 28.91
C VAL A 132 -30.84 -0.75 27.56
N LEU A 133 -30.12 -0.53 26.46
CA LEU A 133 -30.51 -0.93 25.11
C LEU A 133 -30.50 -2.46 24.86
N ASN A 134 -29.97 -3.26 25.80
CA ASN A 134 -29.93 -4.72 25.70
C ASN A 134 -31.33 -5.32 25.53
N ARG A 135 -32.34 -4.70 26.07
CA ARG A 135 -33.74 -5.18 25.97
C ARG A 135 -34.31 -5.09 24.56
N VAL A 136 -33.79 -4.18 23.74
CA VAL A 136 -34.30 -3.91 22.37
C VAL A 136 -33.40 -4.55 21.31
N LEU A 137 -32.10 -4.57 21.52
CA LEU A 137 -31.08 -4.95 20.52
C LEU A 137 -30.39 -6.31 20.80
N GLY A 138 -30.82 -7.02 21.87
CA GLY A 138 -30.19 -8.28 22.32
C GLY A 138 -28.99 -8.08 23.24
N GLU A 139 -28.60 -9.15 23.94
CA GLU A 139 -27.54 -9.14 24.96
C GLU A 139 -26.12 -9.07 24.39
N THR A 140 -25.96 -9.52 23.16
CA THR A 140 -24.64 -9.59 22.49
C THR A 140 -24.56 -8.64 21.32
N SER A 141 -23.34 -8.27 20.96
CA SER A 141 -23.01 -7.52 19.76
C SER A 141 -21.71 -8.02 19.15
N THR A 142 -21.50 -7.70 17.88
CA THR A 142 -20.31 -8.07 17.13
C THR A 142 -19.60 -6.81 16.70
N PHE A 143 -18.25 -6.82 16.79
CA PHE A 143 -17.38 -5.78 16.30
C PHE A 143 -16.30 -6.42 15.42
N ASN A 144 -16.13 -5.92 14.22
CA ASN A 144 -15.19 -6.44 13.24
C ASN A 144 -13.99 -5.47 13.10
N ILE A 145 -12.79 -5.99 13.29
CA ILE A 145 -11.54 -5.30 13.00
C ILE A 145 -10.95 -5.97 11.77
N GLU A 146 -11.05 -5.33 10.61
CA GLU A 146 -10.35 -5.78 9.42
C GLU A 146 -8.93 -5.23 9.47
N ILE A 147 -7.93 -6.11 9.37
CA ILE A 147 -6.51 -5.75 9.33
C ILE A 147 -6.00 -6.10 7.94
N ARG A 148 -5.51 -5.11 7.20
CA ARG A 148 -4.91 -5.27 5.87
C ARG A 148 -3.40 -5.13 5.97
N ASP A 149 -2.68 -6.15 5.50
CA ASP A 149 -1.22 -6.18 5.38
C ASP A 149 -0.81 -6.12 3.92
N TYR A 150 0.21 -5.34 3.63
CA TYR A 150 0.74 -5.18 2.29
C TYR A 150 2.24 -4.87 2.29
N PRO A 151 2.96 -5.20 1.18
CA PRO A 151 4.37 -4.88 1.06
C PRO A 151 4.60 -3.38 1.22
N GLY A 152 5.50 -3.00 2.13
CA GLY A 152 5.78 -1.59 2.40
C GLY A 152 6.37 -0.84 1.21
N GLU A 153 7.00 -1.57 0.31
CA GLU A 153 7.55 -1.08 -0.94
C GLU A 153 6.47 -0.46 -1.86
N TRP A 154 5.23 -0.91 -1.77
CA TRP A 154 4.13 -0.37 -2.57
C TRP A 154 3.74 1.05 -2.17
N LEU A 155 3.98 1.42 -0.91
CA LEU A 155 3.77 2.80 -0.45
C LEU A 155 4.73 3.81 -1.07
N LEU A 156 5.91 3.34 -1.51
CA LEU A 156 6.91 4.21 -2.13
C LEU A 156 6.39 4.83 -3.42
N ASP A 157 5.44 4.17 -4.08
CA ASP A 157 4.92 4.58 -5.36
C ASP A 157 3.70 5.51 -5.26
N LEU A 158 3.01 5.54 -4.12
CA LEU A 158 1.83 6.39 -3.94
C LEU A 158 2.10 7.89 -4.17
N PRO A 159 3.22 8.47 -3.72
CA PRO A 159 3.54 9.87 -4.00
C PRO A 159 3.80 10.18 -5.49
N LEU A 160 3.93 9.14 -6.35
CA LEU A 160 4.08 9.32 -7.79
C LEU A 160 2.74 9.67 -8.46
N ILE A 161 1.60 9.39 -7.80
CA ILE A 161 0.27 9.78 -8.30
C ILE A 161 0.21 11.30 -8.39
N GLY A 162 -0.05 11.81 -9.61
CA GLY A 162 -0.08 13.24 -9.88
C GLY A 162 1.29 13.89 -10.08
N GLN A 163 2.39 13.14 -9.99
CA GLN A 163 3.72 13.61 -10.31
C GLN A 163 4.06 13.31 -11.77
N SER A 164 4.54 14.32 -12.53
CA SER A 164 4.99 14.11 -13.89
C SER A 164 6.33 13.36 -13.93
N TYR A 165 6.60 12.64 -15.03
CA TYR A 165 7.89 11.99 -15.26
C TYR A 165 9.08 12.96 -15.12
N LEU A 166 8.94 14.18 -15.65
CA LEU A 166 9.98 15.22 -15.54
C LEU A 166 10.30 15.57 -14.08
N ASN A 167 9.27 15.79 -13.26
CA ASN A 167 9.47 16.13 -11.86
C ASN A 167 10.06 14.95 -11.07
N TRP A 168 9.63 13.72 -11.39
CA TRP A 168 10.25 12.53 -10.81
C TRP A 168 11.72 12.40 -11.19
N CYS A 169 12.11 12.66 -12.46
CA CYS A 169 13.51 12.69 -12.87
C CYS A 169 14.32 13.74 -12.10
N PHE A 170 13.74 14.90 -11.81
CA PHE A 170 14.40 15.93 -10.99
C PHE A 170 14.63 15.44 -9.56
N ASP A 171 13.60 14.87 -8.93
CA ASP A 171 13.73 14.28 -7.58
C ASP A 171 14.83 13.20 -7.56
N GLN A 172 14.86 12.31 -8.57
CA GLN A 172 15.88 11.26 -8.67
C GLN A 172 17.29 11.84 -8.91
N THR A 173 17.40 12.93 -9.67
CA THR A 173 18.66 13.64 -9.88
C THR A 173 19.18 14.23 -8.57
N ASP A 174 18.30 14.80 -7.76
CA ASP A 174 18.68 15.36 -6.45
C ASP A 174 19.08 14.25 -5.46
N LEU A 175 18.35 13.13 -5.43
CA LEU A 175 18.73 11.97 -4.63
C LEU A 175 20.10 11.39 -5.05
N ALA A 176 20.41 11.37 -6.34
CA ALA A 176 21.70 10.88 -6.86
C ALA A 176 22.92 11.71 -6.40
N LYS A 177 22.71 12.90 -5.83
CA LYS A 177 23.78 13.74 -5.24
C LYS A 177 24.22 13.26 -3.87
N GLN A 178 23.41 12.49 -3.15
CA GLN A 178 23.76 11.92 -1.87
C GLN A 178 24.98 10.99 -2.00
N ALA A 179 25.89 11.04 -1.02
CA ALA A 179 27.18 10.35 -1.11
C ALA A 179 27.01 8.83 -1.34
N VAL A 180 26.13 8.20 -0.56
CA VAL A 180 25.84 6.74 -0.65
C VAL A 180 25.25 6.41 -2.02
N ARG A 181 24.24 7.14 -2.48
CA ARG A 181 23.58 6.89 -3.78
C ARG A 181 24.53 7.10 -4.95
N LYS A 182 25.36 8.15 -4.90
CA LYS A 182 26.38 8.42 -5.91
C LYS A 182 27.39 7.29 -6.03
N HIS A 183 27.80 6.73 -4.89
CA HIS A 183 28.69 5.58 -4.85
C HIS A 183 28.04 4.33 -5.45
N LEU A 184 26.79 4.02 -5.08
CA LEU A 184 26.04 2.87 -5.57
C LEU A 184 25.72 2.96 -7.06
N LEU A 185 25.47 4.16 -7.58
CA LEU A 185 25.26 4.38 -9.01
C LEU A 185 26.52 4.11 -9.83
N GLY A 186 27.71 4.47 -9.33
CA GLY A 186 28.96 4.25 -10.03
C GLY A 186 28.92 4.74 -11.48
N ASP A 187 29.29 3.87 -12.44
CA ASP A 187 29.30 4.18 -13.88
C ASP A 187 27.89 4.40 -14.46
N LEU A 188 26.86 3.82 -13.84
CA LEU A 188 25.46 4.02 -14.27
C LEU A 188 25.06 5.50 -14.23
N LEU A 189 25.59 6.27 -13.24
CA LEU A 189 25.33 7.70 -13.14
C LEU A 189 25.72 8.44 -14.42
N GLN A 190 26.94 8.17 -14.93
CA GLN A 190 27.44 8.78 -16.15
C GLN A 190 26.62 8.37 -17.38
N HIS A 191 26.24 7.09 -17.46
CA HIS A 191 25.38 6.59 -18.54
C HIS A 191 24.02 7.28 -18.54
N LEU A 192 23.35 7.39 -17.37
CA LEU A 192 22.04 8.04 -17.27
C LEU A 192 22.09 9.56 -17.52
N GLN A 193 23.20 10.22 -17.19
CA GLN A 193 23.41 11.65 -17.46
C GLN A 193 23.77 11.95 -18.92
N ALA A 194 24.39 11.00 -19.59
CA ALA A 194 24.84 11.16 -21.01
C ALA A 194 23.70 10.89 -22.00
N ILE A 195 22.56 10.38 -21.60
CA ILE A 195 21.43 10.13 -22.49
C ILE A 195 20.87 11.45 -23.01
N ASN A 196 20.93 11.64 -24.33
CA ASN A 196 20.23 12.73 -24.98
C ASN A 196 18.71 12.40 -25.03
N PRO A 197 17.84 13.19 -24.40
CA PRO A 197 16.39 12.90 -24.30
C PRO A 197 15.68 12.92 -25.66
N PHE A 198 16.28 13.52 -26.69
CA PHE A 198 15.70 13.64 -28.04
C PHE A 198 16.11 12.51 -28.99
N ASP A 199 17.06 11.67 -28.60
CA ASP A 199 17.46 10.53 -29.40
C ASP A 199 16.33 9.54 -29.62
N VAL A 200 16.38 8.81 -30.72
CA VAL A 200 15.40 7.76 -31.01
C VAL A 200 15.57 6.60 -30.02
N PHE A 201 14.46 6.14 -29.48
CA PHE A 201 14.42 5.06 -28.52
C PHE A 201 14.93 3.73 -29.13
N ASP A 202 15.88 3.08 -28.44
CA ASP A 202 16.37 1.73 -28.72
C ASP A 202 15.99 0.78 -27.57
N GLU A 203 15.15 -0.20 -27.86
CA GLU A 203 14.61 -1.13 -26.87
C GLU A 203 15.71 -1.96 -26.18
N SER A 204 16.76 -2.37 -26.90
CA SER A 204 17.81 -3.26 -26.37
C SER A 204 18.70 -2.52 -25.38
N GLN A 205 19.13 -1.31 -25.72
CA GLN A 205 19.93 -0.44 -24.87
C GLN A 205 19.14 -0.04 -23.60
N ILE A 206 17.87 0.30 -23.78
CA ILE A 206 16.99 0.72 -22.69
C ILE A 206 16.73 -0.43 -21.71
N LYS A 207 16.50 -1.65 -22.19
CA LYS A 207 16.37 -2.82 -21.32
C LYS A 207 17.63 -3.07 -20.49
N GLN A 208 18.80 -2.92 -21.07
CA GLN A 208 20.06 -3.08 -20.35
C GLN A 208 20.20 -2.04 -19.22
N LEU A 209 19.93 -0.77 -19.51
CA LEU A 209 19.97 0.32 -18.52
C LEU A 209 18.91 0.12 -17.42
N HIS A 210 17.72 -0.33 -17.79
CA HIS A 210 16.67 -0.65 -16.82
C HIS A 210 17.10 -1.76 -15.86
N GLN A 211 17.76 -2.82 -16.32
CA GLN A 211 18.28 -3.88 -15.45
C GLN A 211 19.36 -3.35 -14.50
N GLN A 212 20.24 -2.45 -14.97
CA GLN A 212 21.24 -1.81 -14.13
C GLN A 212 20.56 -0.91 -13.07
N PHE A 213 19.53 -0.16 -13.45
CA PHE A 213 18.75 0.65 -12.53
C PHE A 213 18.03 -0.19 -11.46
N LYS A 214 17.41 -1.30 -11.84
CA LYS A 214 16.82 -2.25 -10.86
C LYS A 214 17.87 -2.76 -9.87
N ARG A 215 19.08 -3.08 -10.33
CA ARG A 215 20.18 -3.51 -9.46
C ARG A 215 20.56 -2.41 -8.47
N TYR A 216 20.69 -1.18 -8.96
CA TYR A 216 20.94 -0.03 -8.10
C TYR A 216 19.87 0.16 -7.02
N LEU A 217 18.57 0.03 -7.36
CA LEU A 217 17.49 0.12 -6.38
C LEU A 217 17.60 -0.96 -5.29
N ARG A 218 17.98 -2.20 -5.66
CA ARG A 218 18.21 -3.28 -4.68
C ARG A 218 19.38 -2.96 -3.75
N GLN A 219 20.48 -2.48 -4.27
CA GLN A 219 21.63 -2.04 -3.48
C GLN A 219 21.26 -0.90 -2.52
N CYS A 220 20.46 0.06 -2.95
CA CYS A 220 19.90 1.08 -2.05
C CYS A 220 19.11 0.47 -0.87
N LYS A 221 18.30 -0.57 -1.15
CA LYS A 221 17.54 -1.28 -0.10
C LYS A 221 18.47 -2.03 0.87
N GLU A 222 19.50 -2.67 0.37
CA GLU A 222 20.51 -3.38 1.18
C GLU A 222 21.26 -2.43 2.11
N GLU A 223 21.60 -1.22 1.64
CA GLU A 223 22.20 -0.14 2.44
C GLU A 223 21.21 0.54 3.42
N GLY A 224 19.93 0.11 3.41
CA GLY A 224 18.91 0.62 4.33
C GLY A 224 18.30 1.95 3.93
N LEU A 225 18.56 2.45 2.71
CA LEU A 225 17.89 3.62 2.17
C LEU A 225 16.40 3.35 1.98
N THR A 226 15.57 4.38 2.10
CA THR A 226 14.11 4.23 2.12
C THR A 226 13.38 4.92 0.97
N LEU A 227 13.93 6.00 0.42
CA LEU A 227 13.40 6.66 -0.76
C LEU A 227 13.81 5.93 -2.04
N ILE A 228 13.21 4.78 -2.29
CA ILE A 228 13.49 3.91 -3.42
C ILE A 228 12.26 3.85 -4.32
N GLN A 229 12.33 4.47 -5.48
CA GLN A 229 11.22 4.56 -6.44
C GLN A 229 11.67 4.15 -7.84
N PRO A 230 10.88 3.34 -8.53
CA PRO A 230 9.63 2.70 -8.10
C PRO A 230 9.84 1.53 -7.13
N GLY A 231 9.06 1.52 -6.05
CA GLY A 231 9.21 0.51 -4.99
C GLY A 231 8.84 -0.91 -5.45
N ARG A 232 7.87 -1.03 -6.34
CA ARG A 232 7.47 -2.33 -6.91
C ARG A 232 8.55 -2.99 -7.77
N MET A 233 9.50 -2.23 -8.30
CA MET A 233 10.67 -2.79 -9.01
C MET A 233 11.61 -3.58 -8.10
N LEU A 234 11.46 -3.46 -6.78
CA LEU A 234 12.22 -4.23 -5.77
C LEU A 234 11.66 -5.63 -5.54
N LEU A 235 10.41 -5.86 -5.91
CA LEU A 235 9.74 -7.14 -5.75
C LEU A 235 10.02 -8.00 -6.99
N GLU A 236 10.38 -9.26 -6.75
CA GLU A 236 10.50 -10.25 -7.82
C GLU A 236 9.11 -10.81 -8.14
N ASP A 237 8.45 -10.21 -9.11
CA ASP A 237 7.16 -10.69 -9.61
C ASP A 237 7.39 -11.40 -10.95
N GLU A 238 7.31 -12.73 -10.95
CA GLU A 238 7.39 -13.53 -12.18
C GLU A 238 6.21 -13.25 -13.14
N HIS A 239 5.16 -12.59 -12.67
CA HIS A 239 3.90 -12.41 -13.39
C HIS A 239 3.59 -10.95 -13.77
N ASN A 240 4.38 -9.98 -13.33
CA ASN A 240 4.16 -8.57 -13.63
C ASN A 240 5.29 -8.00 -14.48
N GLU A 241 5.08 -7.96 -15.79
CA GLU A 241 5.91 -7.15 -16.68
C GLU A 241 5.67 -5.66 -16.38
N SER A 242 6.36 -5.16 -15.35
CA SER A 242 6.38 -3.71 -15.10
C SER A 242 6.95 -3.00 -16.33
N PRO A 243 6.36 -1.88 -16.74
CA PRO A 243 6.87 -1.12 -17.88
C PRO A 243 8.36 -0.79 -17.68
N VAL A 244 9.14 -0.97 -18.75
CA VAL A 244 10.59 -0.71 -18.74
C VAL A 244 10.82 0.79 -18.79
N PHE A 245 11.13 1.42 -17.65
CA PHE A 245 11.48 2.83 -17.54
C PHE A 245 12.49 3.06 -16.42
N PHE A 246 13.17 4.19 -16.44
CA PHE A 246 14.10 4.67 -15.42
C PHE A 246 14.21 6.20 -15.51
N PRO A 247 14.78 6.90 -14.48
CA PRO A 247 14.92 8.35 -14.54
C PRO A 247 16.03 8.76 -15.50
N LEU A 248 15.79 9.80 -16.31
CA LEU A 248 16.83 10.48 -17.06
C LEU A 248 17.48 11.53 -16.15
N LEU A 249 18.71 11.28 -15.74
CA LEU A 249 19.45 12.18 -14.86
C LEU A 249 20.15 13.26 -15.71
N GLY A 250 19.87 14.52 -15.47
CA GLY A 250 20.46 15.62 -16.25
C GLY A 250 19.45 16.42 -17.07
N LEU A 251 18.16 16.13 -16.96
CA LEU A 251 17.10 16.89 -17.64
C LEU A 251 17.05 18.38 -17.25
N HIS A 252 17.72 18.78 -16.17
CA HIS A 252 17.86 20.19 -15.77
C HIS A 252 18.53 21.07 -16.83
N HIS A 253 19.30 20.47 -17.74
CA HIS A 253 20.01 21.19 -18.78
C HIS A 253 19.16 21.46 -20.02
N TYR A 254 17.93 20.93 -20.07
CA TYR A 254 17.06 21.03 -21.23
C TYR A 254 15.87 21.93 -20.95
N ASP A 255 15.46 22.66 -21.99
CA ASP A 255 14.24 23.48 -21.91
C ASP A 255 12.99 22.60 -21.80
N LYS A 256 12.07 22.98 -20.90
CA LYS A 256 10.84 22.21 -20.63
C LYS A 256 9.90 22.20 -21.83
N THR A 257 9.85 23.27 -22.60
CA THR A 257 9.03 23.35 -23.81
C THR A 257 9.60 22.45 -24.90
N ALA A 258 10.93 22.47 -25.09
CA ALA A 258 11.60 21.56 -26.03
C ALA A 258 11.36 20.07 -25.67
N LEU A 259 11.38 19.70 -24.37
CA LEU A 259 11.04 18.36 -23.94
C LEU A 259 9.55 18.02 -24.19
N ALA A 260 8.65 19.00 -23.99
CA ALA A 260 7.23 18.80 -24.26
C ALA A 260 6.94 18.61 -25.75
N ASP A 261 7.70 19.27 -26.62
CA ASP A 261 7.55 19.20 -28.08
C ASP A 261 8.45 18.12 -28.73
N ALA A 262 9.15 17.31 -27.91
CA ALA A 262 9.98 16.22 -28.39
C ALA A 262 9.18 15.21 -29.24
N ASN A 263 9.85 14.59 -30.21
CA ASN A 263 9.24 13.56 -31.05
C ASN A 263 8.73 12.38 -30.22
N ASP A 264 7.59 11.81 -30.59
CA ASP A 264 6.96 10.69 -29.86
C ASP A 264 7.83 9.44 -29.77
N LYS A 265 8.79 9.27 -30.68
CA LYS A 265 9.79 8.20 -30.67
C LYS A 265 11.06 8.55 -29.88
N SER A 266 11.14 9.73 -29.31
CA SER A 266 12.28 10.13 -28.48
C SER A 266 12.32 9.35 -27.17
N ILE A 267 13.51 9.15 -26.61
CA ILE A 267 13.70 8.47 -25.33
C ILE A 267 12.85 9.12 -24.24
N TYR A 268 12.83 10.45 -24.16
CA TYR A 268 12.06 11.18 -23.18
C TYR A 268 10.55 10.88 -23.27
N LYS A 269 9.96 10.93 -24.47
CA LYS A 269 8.53 10.69 -24.66
C LYS A 269 8.16 9.26 -24.36
N VAL A 270 8.94 8.28 -24.82
CA VAL A 270 8.68 6.85 -24.56
C VAL A 270 8.78 6.55 -23.06
N MET A 271 9.81 7.08 -22.38
CA MET A 271 9.95 6.91 -20.93
C MET A 271 8.81 7.56 -20.15
N SER A 272 8.40 8.76 -20.54
CA SER A 272 7.29 9.48 -19.95
C SER A 272 5.96 8.70 -20.10
N GLN A 273 5.69 8.13 -21.27
CA GLN A 273 4.51 7.30 -21.52
C GLN A 273 4.53 6.01 -20.68
N ARG A 274 5.68 5.34 -20.57
CA ARG A 274 5.82 4.12 -19.75
C ARG A 274 5.68 4.40 -18.28
N TYR A 275 6.25 5.51 -17.80
CA TYR A 275 6.04 5.98 -16.44
C TYR A 275 4.56 6.25 -16.15
N GLN A 276 3.88 6.98 -17.05
CA GLN A 276 2.45 7.26 -16.89
C GLN A 276 1.62 5.97 -16.93
N SER A 277 1.93 5.04 -17.83
CA SER A 277 1.29 3.72 -17.88
C SER A 277 1.46 2.97 -16.56
N TYR A 278 2.65 3.00 -15.95
CA TYR A 278 2.88 2.40 -14.63
C TYR A 278 1.97 3.02 -13.55
N ILE A 279 1.86 4.35 -13.53
CA ILE A 279 0.97 5.05 -12.58
C ILE A 279 -0.49 4.63 -12.79
N ASP A 280 -0.95 4.62 -14.05
CA ASP A 280 -2.36 4.40 -14.38
C ASP A 280 -2.79 2.94 -14.21
N THR A 281 -1.91 1.99 -14.54
CA THR A 281 -2.27 0.56 -14.56
C THR A 281 -1.91 -0.19 -13.28
N ILE A 282 -0.96 0.34 -12.49
CA ILE A 282 -0.43 -0.36 -11.30
C ILE A 282 -0.67 0.45 -10.03
N VAL A 283 -0.22 1.71 -9.98
CA VAL A 283 -0.23 2.48 -8.74
C VAL A 283 -1.62 3.01 -8.40
N THR A 284 -2.31 3.59 -9.37
CA THR A 284 -3.65 4.18 -9.17
C THR A 284 -4.71 3.12 -8.81
N PRO A 285 -4.79 1.95 -9.48
CA PRO A 285 -5.71 0.90 -9.06
C PRO A 285 -5.44 0.40 -7.64
N PHE A 286 -4.17 0.21 -7.26
CA PHE A 286 -3.81 -0.15 -5.90
C PHE A 286 -4.31 0.90 -4.90
N ASN A 287 -4.09 2.17 -5.16
CA ASN A 287 -4.58 3.24 -4.30
C ASN A 287 -6.11 3.17 -4.11
N LYS A 288 -6.86 3.09 -5.22
CA LYS A 288 -8.33 3.07 -5.19
C LYS A 288 -8.91 1.84 -4.46
N HIS A 289 -8.36 0.65 -4.74
CA HIS A 289 -8.92 -0.59 -4.19
C HIS A 289 -8.49 -0.86 -2.75
N PHE A 290 -7.36 -0.34 -2.35
CA PHE A 290 -6.80 -0.64 -1.04
C PHE A 290 -7.09 0.42 0.01
N PHE A 291 -6.93 1.71 -0.35
CA PHE A 291 -6.99 2.81 0.63
C PHE A 291 -8.37 3.40 0.85
N ASP A 292 -9.30 3.26 -0.10
CA ASP A 292 -10.64 3.87 0.00
C ASP A 292 -11.43 3.40 1.23
N ASP A 293 -11.16 2.18 1.69
CA ASP A 293 -11.86 1.56 2.83
C ASP A 293 -11.08 1.60 4.14
N ILE A 294 -9.83 2.08 4.16
CA ILE A 294 -9.03 2.14 5.38
C ILE A 294 -9.47 3.29 6.28
N ASP A 295 -9.95 2.95 7.50
CA ASP A 295 -10.33 3.95 8.51
C ASP A 295 -9.12 4.47 9.29
N ARG A 296 -8.15 3.63 9.56
CA ARG A 296 -6.93 3.95 10.31
C ARG A 296 -5.71 3.29 9.67
N GLN A 297 -4.59 3.99 9.74
CA GLN A 297 -3.32 3.47 9.25
C GLN A 297 -2.29 3.41 10.37
N VAL A 298 -1.63 2.28 10.48
CA VAL A 298 -0.48 2.05 11.35
C VAL A 298 0.76 2.00 10.46
N VAL A 299 1.70 2.90 10.69
CA VAL A 299 2.99 2.94 9.97
C VAL A 299 4.08 2.51 10.92
N LEU A 300 4.71 1.38 10.63
CA LEU A 300 5.81 0.84 11.44
C LEU A 300 7.15 1.30 10.86
N VAL A 301 7.98 1.87 11.72
CA VAL A 301 9.31 2.38 11.37
C VAL A 301 10.34 1.71 12.28
N ASP A 302 11.35 1.10 11.67
CA ASP A 302 12.53 0.61 12.39
C ASP A 302 13.48 1.78 12.65
N ALA A 303 13.23 2.51 13.74
CA ALA A 303 13.99 3.70 14.10
C ALA A 303 15.47 3.37 14.41
N LEU A 304 15.75 2.20 14.99
CA LEU A 304 17.11 1.80 15.34
C LEU A 304 17.93 1.54 14.07
N LYS A 305 17.37 0.82 13.11
CA LYS A 305 18.03 0.57 11.82
C LYS A 305 18.31 1.88 11.08
N VAL A 306 17.37 2.81 11.09
CA VAL A 306 17.52 4.12 10.45
C VAL A 306 18.63 4.95 11.08
N ILE A 307 18.64 5.04 12.42
CA ILE A 307 19.67 5.82 13.15
C ILE A 307 21.05 5.20 12.98
N SER A 308 21.16 3.86 13.03
CA SER A 308 22.44 3.16 12.86
C SER A 308 22.96 3.24 11.42
N GLY A 309 22.10 3.45 10.44
CA GLY A 309 22.45 3.61 9.02
C GLY A 309 23.08 4.96 8.65
N GLY A 310 23.10 5.92 9.59
CA GLY A 310 23.73 7.23 9.39
C GLY A 310 22.76 8.29 8.84
N GLN A 311 23.35 9.45 8.49
CA GLN A 311 22.60 10.66 8.14
C GLN A 311 21.73 10.49 6.89
N ASP A 312 22.25 9.86 5.84
CA ASP A 312 21.52 9.68 4.58
C ASP A 312 20.26 8.81 4.80
N ASN A 313 20.36 7.74 5.59
CA ASN A 313 19.23 6.87 5.93
C ASN A 313 18.19 7.61 6.78
N PHE A 314 18.64 8.46 7.69
CA PHE A 314 17.74 9.27 8.53
C PHE A 314 16.96 10.30 7.70
N GLU A 315 17.63 11.06 6.84
CA GLU A 315 16.97 12.06 5.98
C GLU A 315 16.05 11.41 4.94
N ASP A 316 16.41 10.26 4.41
CA ASP A 316 15.55 9.45 3.54
C ASP A 316 14.25 9.04 4.26
N MET A 317 14.37 8.46 5.46
CA MET A 317 13.22 8.04 6.24
C MET A 317 12.32 9.21 6.63
N LYS A 318 12.91 10.31 7.10
CA LYS A 318 12.19 11.52 7.45
C LYS A 318 11.39 12.07 6.25
N THR A 319 12.03 12.12 5.07
CA THR A 319 11.38 12.58 3.84
C THR A 319 10.26 11.63 3.43
N TRP A 320 10.48 10.32 3.51
CA TRP A 320 9.48 9.31 3.20
C TRP A 320 8.26 9.41 4.13
N VAL A 321 8.47 9.46 5.45
CA VAL A 321 7.38 9.62 6.43
C VAL A 321 6.58 10.88 6.14
N GLY A 322 7.24 11.99 5.81
CA GLY A 322 6.60 13.25 5.43
C GLY A 322 5.74 13.12 4.17
N LYS A 323 6.26 12.48 3.11
CA LYS A 323 5.52 12.24 1.85
C LYS A 323 4.29 11.35 2.09
N ILE A 324 4.42 10.26 2.84
CA ILE A 324 3.29 9.36 3.15
C ILE A 324 2.26 10.04 4.05
N ALA A 325 2.68 10.75 5.08
CA ALA A 325 1.75 11.48 5.95
C ALA A 325 0.94 12.52 5.16
N THR A 326 1.58 13.25 4.25
CA THR A 326 0.93 14.22 3.38
C THR A 326 -0.05 13.53 2.43
N PHE A 327 0.36 12.44 1.77
CA PHE A 327 -0.48 11.68 0.85
C PHE A 327 -1.73 11.14 1.57
N THR A 328 -1.57 10.47 2.69
CA THR A 328 -2.69 9.89 3.46
C THR A 328 -3.62 10.95 4.04
N TYR A 329 -3.11 12.14 4.38
CA TYR A 329 -3.94 13.26 4.82
C TYR A 329 -4.81 13.83 3.69
N PHE A 330 -4.24 14.03 2.48
CA PHE A 330 -4.96 14.58 1.33
C PHE A 330 -6.05 13.63 0.81
N GLU A 331 -5.75 12.34 0.69
CA GLU A 331 -6.75 11.37 0.26
C GLU A 331 -7.90 11.27 1.28
N ARG A 332 -7.60 11.32 2.55
CA ARG A 332 -8.61 11.30 3.61
C ARG A 332 -9.50 12.56 3.63
N THR A 333 -8.94 13.73 3.32
CA THR A 333 -9.74 14.97 3.19
C THR A 333 -10.63 14.95 1.96
N LYS A 334 -10.19 14.38 0.84
CA LYS A 334 -11.03 14.15 -0.33
C LYS A 334 -12.15 13.13 -0.03
N ALA A 335 -11.83 11.97 0.55
CA ALA A 335 -12.81 10.97 0.94
C ALA A 335 -13.83 11.52 1.95
N ASN A 336 -13.41 12.30 2.95
CA ASN A 336 -14.32 12.94 3.91
C ASN A 336 -15.17 14.06 3.30
N SER A 337 -14.76 14.69 2.20
CA SER A 337 -15.62 15.65 1.49
C SER A 337 -16.78 14.96 0.76
N TYR A 338 -16.63 13.69 0.40
CA TYR A 338 -17.69 12.84 -0.15
C TYR A 338 -18.43 12.01 0.92
N ARG A 339 -17.84 11.80 2.10
CA ARG A 339 -18.42 11.08 3.24
C ARG A 339 -19.04 12.04 4.25
N HIS A 340 -20.28 12.41 4.03
CA HIS A 340 -21.36 12.81 4.93
C HIS A 340 -21.25 14.02 5.88
N PRO A 341 -22.24 14.94 5.78
CA PRO A 341 -22.52 15.96 6.78
C PRO A 341 -23.10 15.43 8.11
N LEU A 342 -23.47 14.14 8.21
CA LEU A 342 -24.13 13.57 9.41
C LEU A 342 -23.20 13.34 10.61
N PHE A 343 -21.88 13.24 10.42
CA PHE A 343 -20.92 12.98 11.51
C PHE A 343 -20.31 14.23 12.17
N LYS A 344 -20.72 15.44 11.79
CA LYS A 344 -20.35 16.68 12.51
C LYS A 344 -21.15 16.95 13.77
N ALA A 345 -22.17 16.15 14.07
CA ALA A 345 -23.13 16.42 15.15
C ALA A 345 -22.92 15.60 16.44
N ILE A 346 -21.89 14.71 16.48
CA ILE A 346 -21.58 13.96 17.70
C ILE A 346 -20.11 14.23 18.09
N ARG A 347 -19.90 15.34 18.78
CA ARG A 347 -18.77 15.58 19.68
C ARG A 347 -19.29 15.75 21.08
#